data_1cdd0a77bccb05c7e285e0769970a5ae
#
_entry.id   1cdd0a77bccb05c7e285e0769970a5ae
#
_cell.length_a   1.000
_cell.length_b   1.000
_cell.length_c   1.000
_cell.angle_alpha   90.00
_cell.angle_beta   90.00
_cell.angle_gamma   90.00
#
_symmetry.space_group_name_H-M   'P 1'
#
loop_
_entity.id
_entity.type
_entity.pdbx_description
1 polymer ?
#
loop_
_entity_poly.entity_id
_entity_poly.type
_entity_poly.pdbx_seq_one_letter_code
_entity_poly.pdbx_strand_id
1 'polypeptide(L)'
;MTNFNLNDTINLFSKLSIRRFWNGTLVLSSYYLSKWTRKPIQWGVPVSISFEPTTSCNLRCPECPSGLRSFTRPRGMLEMNFFRQMIDQLAPELLYLTFYFQGEPYLNPDFLEMVKYAVSKKIYTATSTNGHYLTDENARMTVESGLDRLIISLDGTTQDVYSQYRVGGELEKVMSGTANIVKWKKKLNSNTPYIFFQFLVVRPNEHQLMEAKELAKKTGVDGIRYKTAQIYNYANDPNHLIPQHTTLSRYRKKTDGSYESKNPMQNHCWRLWHSPVITWDGLVVPCCFDKDAKHRMGDLKNKSFKEIWKQPEYLDFRRKILKGRAEIDICANCSEGVKVWGD
;
A
#
# COMPACT_ATOMS: atom_id res chain seq x y z
N MET A 1 16.55 -0.13 -10.49
CA MET A 1 16.57 1.32 -10.79
C MET A 1 15.14 1.79 -10.83
N THR A 2 14.70 2.55 -9.83
CA THR A 2 13.39 3.20 -9.81
C THR A 2 13.39 4.21 -10.94
N ASN A 3 12.68 3.92 -12.04
CA ASN A 3 12.38 4.92 -13.05
C ASN A 3 11.56 6.02 -12.38
N PHE A 4 12.22 7.09 -12.00
CA PHE A 4 11.56 8.31 -11.51
C PHE A 4 10.75 8.86 -12.68
N ASN A 5 9.41 8.78 -12.61
CA ASN A 5 8.58 9.49 -13.58
C ASN A 5 8.51 10.95 -13.15
N LEU A 6 9.12 11.82 -13.94
CA LEU A 6 9.21 13.25 -13.65
C LEU A 6 7.82 13.88 -13.51
N ASN A 7 6.88 13.51 -14.38
CA ASN A 7 5.52 14.06 -14.38
C ASN A 7 4.76 13.70 -13.10
N ASP A 8 4.88 12.45 -12.66
CA ASP A 8 4.24 11.98 -11.41
C ASP A 8 4.84 12.67 -10.18
N THR A 9 6.15 12.89 -10.21
CA THR A 9 6.87 13.62 -9.16
C THR A 9 6.45 15.10 -9.12
N ILE A 10 6.39 15.77 -10.27
CA ILE A 10 5.92 17.15 -10.38
C ILE A 10 4.48 17.26 -9.87
N ASN A 11 3.61 16.31 -10.24
CA ASN A 11 2.24 16.27 -9.76
C ASN A 11 2.17 16.13 -8.23
N LEU A 12 2.97 15.29 -7.61
CA LEU A 12 3.05 15.19 -6.16
C LEU A 12 3.49 16.53 -5.52
N PHE A 13 4.53 17.16 -6.06
CA PHE A 13 5.03 18.44 -5.55
C PHE A 13 4.02 19.58 -5.75
N SER A 14 3.18 19.54 -6.78
CA SER A 14 2.13 20.53 -7.00
C SER A 14 1.05 20.56 -5.90
N LYS A 15 0.94 19.46 -5.11
CA LYS A 15 0.03 19.37 -3.97
C LYS A 15 0.65 19.96 -2.68
N LEU A 16 1.93 20.35 -2.71
CA LEU A 16 2.63 20.84 -1.53
C LEU A 16 2.23 22.29 -1.25
N SER A 17 1.73 22.54 -0.04
CA SER A 17 1.52 23.88 0.52
C SER A 17 2.58 24.19 1.58
N ILE A 18 2.76 25.44 1.94
CA ILE A 18 3.67 25.87 3.02
C ILE A 18 3.38 25.09 4.30
N ARG A 19 2.10 24.91 4.65
CA ARG A 19 1.69 24.17 5.85
C ARG A 19 2.08 22.68 5.78
N ARG A 20 1.85 22.04 4.62
CA ARG A 20 2.26 20.63 4.40
C ARG A 20 3.77 20.46 4.41
N PHE A 21 4.50 21.39 3.80
CA PHE A 21 5.96 21.39 3.82
C PHE A 21 6.50 21.51 5.24
N TRP A 22 6.01 22.47 6.01
CA TRP A 22 6.42 22.67 7.39
C TRP A 22 6.09 21.47 8.28
N ASN A 23 4.86 20.93 8.15
CA ASN A 23 4.47 19.71 8.84
C ASN A 23 5.39 18.53 8.49
N GLY A 24 5.72 18.35 7.21
CA GLY A 24 6.66 17.32 6.75
C GLY A 24 8.04 17.45 7.38
N THR A 25 8.56 18.67 7.48
CA THR A 25 9.83 18.97 8.14
C THR A 25 9.79 18.61 9.62
N LEU A 26 8.73 18.94 10.33
CA LEU A 26 8.55 18.58 11.75
C LEU A 26 8.53 17.06 11.95
N VAL A 27 7.76 16.33 11.11
CA VAL A 27 7.68 14.86 11.17
C VAL A 27 9.05 14.23 10.90
N LEU A 28 9.76 14.69 9.87
CA LEU A 28 11.07 14.17 9.49
C LEU A 28 12.10 14.43 10.60
N SER A 29 12.14 15.65 11.13
CA SER A 29 13.06 16.02 12.23
C SER A 29 12.80 15.21 13.47
N SER A 30 11.51 15.02 13.85
CA SER A 30 11.15 14.21 15.03
C SER A 30 11.55 12.74 14.86
N TYR A 31 11.44 12.19 13.65
CA TYR A 31 11.91 10.83 13.36
C TYR A 31 13.43 10.69 13.53
N TYR A 32 14.23 11.58 12.94
CA TYR A 32 15.68 11.50 13.05
C TYR A 32 16.17 11.72 14.47
N LEU A 33 15.58 12.67 15.21
CA LEU A 33 15.85 12.85 16.64
C LEU A 33 15.49 11.61 17.44
N SER A 34 14.34 10.99 17.18
CA SER A 34 13.95 9.74 17.84
C SER A 34 14.90 8.60 17.54
N LYS A 35 15.33 8.48 16.28
CA LYS A 35 16.32 7.47 15.85
C LYS A 35 17.66 7.65 16.57
N TRP A 36 18.10 8.87 16.70
CA TRP A 36 19.39 9.21 17.33
C TRP A 36 19.34 9.10 18.87
N THR A 37 18.30 9.71 19.51
CA THR A 37 18.20 9.75 20.98
C THR A 37 17.60 8.48 21.58
N ARG A 38 17.03 7.57 20.76
CA ARG A 38 16.25 6.40 21.19
C ARG A 38 15.02 6.74 22.05
N LYS A 39 14.56 7.99 22.00
CA LYS A 39 13.35 8.47 22.68
C LYS A 39 12.24 8.71 21.68
N PRO A 40 10.97 8.38 21.96
CA PRO A 40 9.86 8.61 21.04
C PRO A 40 9.47 10.09 21.01
N ILE A 41 10.06 10.83 20.08
CA ILE A 41 9.74 12.24 19.84
C ILE A 41 8.77 12.30 18.68
N GLN A 42 7.69 13.05 18.81
CA GLN A 42 6.69 13.24 17.76
C GLN A 42 6.28 14.70 17.64
N TRP A 43 6.69 15.32 16.54
CA TRP A 43 6.25 16.64 16.12
C TRP A 43 5.41 16.52 14.84
N GLY A 44 4.47 17.42 14.64
CA GLY A 44 3.58 17.36 13.50
C GLY A 44 2.59 16.19 13.51
N VAL A 45 1.92 16.00 12.39
CA VAL A 45 0.94 14.93 12.12
C VAL A 45 1.32 14.19 10.83
N PRO A 46 0.79 12.99 10.56
CA PRO A 46 1.20 12.22 9.39
C PRO A 46 1.06 13.00 8.09
N VAL A 47 2.07 12.87 7.22
CA VAL A 47 2.06 13.44 5.88
C VAL A 47 1.41 12.51 4.85
N SER A 48 1.28 11.24 5.21
CA SER A 48 0.62 10.20 4.42
C SER A 48 -0.31 9.39 5.30
N ILE A 49 -1.44 8.96 4.77
CA ILE A 49 -2.38 8.06 5.45
C ILE A 49 -2.92 7.05 4.44
N SER A 50 -3.15 5.82 4.89
CA SER A 50 -3.95 4.85 4.14
C SER A 50 -5.35 4.77 4.73
N PHE A 51 -6.38 4.85 3.89
CA PHE A 51 -7.74 4.44 4.23
C PHE A 51 -8.03 3.08 3.62
N GLU A 52 -8.75 2.24 4.35
CA GLU A 52 -9.26 0.96 3.88
C GLU A 52 -10.66 1.15 3.28
N PRO A 53 -10.82 1.13 1.94
CA PRO A 53 -12.16 1.31 1.36
C PRO A 53 -13.12 0.18 1.70
N THR A 54 -12.59 -1.05 1.79
CA THR A 54 -13.36 -2.26 2.11
C THR A 54 -12.43 -3.39 2.52
N THR A 55 -12.95 -4.35 3.26
CA THR A 55 -12.28 -5.64 3.53
C THR A 55 -12.57 -6.71 2.47
N SER A 56 -13.56 -6.48 1.59
CA SER A 56 -14.01 -7.45 0.59
C SER A 56 -13.06 -7.52 -0.59
N CYS A 57 -12.82 -8.73 -1.10
CA CYS A 57 -12.07 -8.99 -2.32
C CYS A 57 -12.68 -10.16 -3.08
N ASN A 58 -12.64 -10.11 -4.40
CA ASN A 58 -13.09 -11.21 -5.27
C ASN A 58 -12.03 -12.32 -5.43
N LEU A 59 -10.75 -12.04 -5.10
CA LEU A 59 -9.66 -13.01 -5.22
C LEU A 59 -9.37 -13.73 -3.90
N ARG A 60 -8.61 -14.85 -4.00
CA ARG A 60 -8.20 -15.70 -2.87
C ARG A 60 -6.68 -15.88 -2.81
N CYS A 61 -5.94 -14.79 -2.90
CA CYS A 61 -4.47 -14.83 -2.86
C CYS A 61 -3.97 -15.45 -1.55
N PRO A 62 -2.98 -16.38 -1.58
CA PRO A 62 -2.58 -17.21 -0.43
C PRO A 62 -1.87 -16.44 0.70
N GLU A 63 -1.31 -15.26 0.42
CA GLU A 63 -0.62 -14.43 1.41
C GLU A 63 -1.39 -13.12 1.71
N CYS A 64 -2.72 -13.14 1.53
CA CYS A 64 -3.56 -11.98 1.76
C CYS A 64 -4.73 -12.31 2.71
N PRO A 65 -4.89 -11.63 3.86
CA PRO A 65 -5.99 -11.91 4.78
C PRO A 65 -7.38 -11.73 4.17
N SER A 66 -7.56 -10.78 3.25
CA SER A 66 -8.80 -10.65 2.48
C SER A 66 -9.06 -11.86 1.59
N GLY A 67 -8.02 -12.37 0.92
CA GLY A 67 -8.08 -13.56 0.08
C GLY A 67 -8.34 -14.82 0.87
N LEU A 68 -7.64 -15.00 1.98
CA LEU A 68 -7.79 -16.13 2.91
C LEU A 68 -9.08 -16.03 3.75
N ARG A 69 -9.74 -14.87 3.76
CA ARG A 69 -10.89 -14.58 4.63
C ARG A 69 -10.58 -14.81 6.12
N SER A 70 -9.36 -14.55 6.53
CA SER A 70 -8.80 -14.90 7.84
C SER A 70 -8.86 -13.76 8.87
N PHE A 71 -9.59 -12.69 8.60
CA PHE A 71 -9.77 -11.61 9.57
C PHE A 71 -10.48 -12.07 10.83
N THR A 72 -9.93 -11.67 11.99
CA THR A 72 -10.60 -11.79 13.28
C THR A 72 -11.40 -10.53 13.63
N ARG A 73 -11.18 -9.41 12.88
CA ARG A 73 -11.93 -8.16 13.00
C ARG A 73 -13.17 -8.15 12.09
N PRO A 74 -14.16 -7.28 12.36
CA PRO A 74 -15.33 -7.12 11.50
C PRO A 74 -14.97 -6.81 10.04
N ARG A 75 -15.85 -7.21 9.13
CA ARG A 75 -15.75 -6.92 7.70
C ARG A 75 -16.76 -5.83 7.33
N GLY A 76 -16.40 -4.97 6.39
CA GLY A 76 -17.29 -3.91 5.96
C GLY A 76 -16.68 -2.99 4.92
N MET A 77 -17.33 -1.85 4.75
CA MET A 77 -16.96 -0.81 3.77
C MET A 77 -16.93 0.55 4.45
N LEU A 78 -15.99 1.38 4.04
CA LEU A 78 -15.85 2.77 4.47
C LEU A 78 -17.05 3.59 3.95
N GLU A 79 -17.67 4.33 4.83
CA GLU A 79 -18.80 5.20 4.51
C GLU A 79 -18.32 6.58 4.06
N MET A 80 -18.98 7.13 3.04
CA MET A 80 -18.61 8.41 2.43
C MET A 80 -18.65 9.59 3.42
N ASN A 81 -19.67 9.65 4.29
CA ASN A 81 -19.79 10.74 5.25
C ASN A 81 -18.68 10.72 6.31
N PHE A 82 -18.35 9.54 6.82
CA PHE A 82 -17.23 9.37 7.75
C PHE A 82 -15.91 9.76 7.06
N PHE A 83 -15.67 9.30 5.84
CA PHE A 83 -14.50 9.64 5.07
C PHE A 83 -14.35 11.17 4.88
N ARG A 84 -15.43 11.87 4.49
CA ARG A 84 -15.43 13.34 4.33
C ARG A 84 -15.03 14.05 5.62
N GLN A 85 -15.64 13.67 6.74
CA GLN A 85 -15.31 14.26 8.04
C GLN A 85 -13.84 14.09 8.40
N MET A 86 -13.26 12.92 8.13
CA MET A 86 -11.85 12.66 8.40
C MET A 86 -10.94 13.44 7.46
N ILE A 87 -11.26 13.49 6.17
CA ILE A 87 -10.46 14.25 5.20
C ILE A 87 -10.48 15.74 5.52
N ASP A 88 -11.60 16.32 5.94
CA ASP A 88 -11.68 17.73 6.32
C ASP A 88 -10.76 18.07 7.50
N GLN A 89 -10.63 17.16 8.47
CA GLN A 89 -9.70 17.33 9.59
C GLN A 89 -8.23 17.19 9.19
N LEU A 90 -7.93 16.32 8.21
CA LEU A 90 -6.55 15.91 7.87
C LEU A 90 -5.98 16.73 6.70
N ALA A 91 -6.82 17.23 5.80
CA ALA A 91 -6.42 17.86 4.53
C ALA A 91 -5.39 18.99 4.66
N PRO A 92 -5.41 19.83 5.72
CA PRO A 92 -4.45 20.92 5.83
C PRO A 92 -2.99 20.47 5.89
N GLU A 93 -2.71 19.31 6.50
CA GLU A 93 -1.37 18.76 6.69
C GLU A 93 -1.09 17.53 5.82
N LEU A 94 -2.14 16.84 5.32
CA LEU A 94 -2.02 15.60 4.57
C LEU A 94 -1.60 15.87 3.14
N LEU A 95 -0.46 15.30 2.72
CA LEU A 95 0.06 15.40 1.36
C LEU A 95 -0.35 14.21 0.50
N TYR A 96 -0.35 13.00 1.06
CA TYR A 96 -0.48 11.75 0.32
C TYR A 96 -1.53 10.84 0.96
N LEU A 97 -2.46 10.35 0.16
CA LEU A 97 -3.52 9.44 0.59
C LEU A 97 -3.52 8.19 -0.26
N THR A 98 -3.48 7.02 0.40
CA THR A 98 -3.65 5.74 -0.28
C THR A 98 -5.01 5.14 0.04
N PHE A 99 -5.70 4.68 -1.00
CA PHE A 99 -6.96 3.96 -0.89
C PHE A 99 -6.73 2.46 -1.06
N TYR A 100 -5.87 1.89 -0.22
CA TYR A 100 -5.70 0.45 -0.11
C TYR A 100 -5.06 0.09 1.22
N PHE A 101 -5.56 -0.96 1.83
CA PHE A 101 -4.99 -1.63 2.99
C PHE A 101 -5.28 -3.11 2.88
N GLN A 102 -6.54 -3.47 2.87
CA GLN A 102 -7.08 -4.79 2.56
C GLN A 102 -8.21 -4.64 1.54
N GLY A 103 -8.67 -5.74 0.96
CA GLY A 103 -9.78 -5.74 0.01
C GLY A 103 -9.43 -5.23 -1.40
N GLU A 104 -10.46 -5.11 -2.23
CA GLU A 104 -10.42 -4.52 -3.56
C GLU A 104 -11.18 -3.19 -3.54
N PRO A 105 -10.54 -2.05 -3.73
CA PRO A 105 -11.16 -0.73 -3.58
C PRO A 105 -12.41 -0.53 -4.43
N TYR A 106 -12.43 -1.04 -5.66
CA TYR A 106 -13.57 -0.92 -6.58
C TYR A 106 -14.83 -1.68 -6.15
N LEU A 107 -14.76 -2.50 -5.10
CA LEU A 107 -15.95 -3.10 -4.49
C LEU A 107 -16.71 -2.14 -3.56
N ASN A 108 -16.10 -1.02 -3.18
CA ASN A 108 -16.81 0.03 -2.48
C ASN A 108 -17.46 0.96 -3.52
N PRO A 109 -18.80 1.08 -3.56
CA PRO A 109 -19.49 1.90 -4.56
C PRO A 109 -19.15 3.39 -4.49
N ASP A 110 -18.78 3.88 -3.30
CA ASP A 110 -18.41 5.28 -3.09
C ASP A 110 -16.93 5.57 -3.35
N PHE A 111 -16.13 4.57 -3.70
CA PHE A 111 -14.69 4.68 -3.78
C PHE A 111 -14.22 5.85 -4.68
N LEU A 112 -14.74 5.96 -5.89
CA LEU A 112 -14.32 7.01 -6.83
C LEU A 112 -14.80 8.41 -6.42
N GLU A 113 -15.93 8.51 -5.72
CA GLU A 113 -16.37 9.77 -5.12
C GLU A 113 -15.48 10.17 -3.92
N MET A 114 -14.98 9.21 -3.13
CA MET A 114 -13.97 9.47 -2.12
C MET A 114 -12.68 10.00 -2.74
N VAL A 115 -12.25 9.43 -3.87
CA VAL A 115 -11.08 9.93 -4.62
C VAL A 115 -11.30 11.38 -5.06
N LYS A 116 -12.42 11.68 -5.74
CA LYS A 116 -12.76 13.05 -6.16
C LYS A 116 -12.73 14.03 -5.00
N TYR A 117 -13.29 13.64 -3.86
CA TYR A 117 -13.32 14.48 -2.66
C TYR A 117 -11.90 14.78 -2.15
N ALA A 118 -11.03 13.78 -2.06
CA ALA A 118 -9.65 13.97 -1.64
C ALA A 118 -8.85 14.84 -2.64
N VAL A 119 -9.06 14.64 -3.94
CA VAL A 119 -8.46 15.47 -5.01
C VAL A 119 -8.91 16.93 -4.91
N SER A 120 -10.19 17.20 -4.60
CA SER A 120 -10.71 18.56 -4.40
C SER A 120 -10.01 19.29 -3.24
N LYS A 121 -9.49 18.56 -2.26
CA LYS A 121 -8.66 19.08 -1.15
C LYS A 121 -7.17 19.18 -1.51
N LYS A 122 -6.81 18.99 -2.78
CA LYS A 122 -5.42 19.02 -3.27
C LYS A 122 -4.52 18.01 -2.54
N ILE A 123 -5.06 16.83 -2.21
CA ILE A 123 -4.30 15.71 -1.66
C ILE A 123 -3.88 14.82 -2.83
N TYR A 124 -2.62 14.38 -2.86
CA TYR A 124 -2.18 13.38 -3.84
C TYR A 124 -2.77 12.02 -3.48
N THR A 125 -3.46 11.39 -4.44
CA THR A 125 -4.23 10.16 -4.23
C THR A 125 -3.62 8.98 -4.98
N ALA A 126 -3.58 7.82 -4.34
CA ALA A 126 -3.10 6.59 -4.95
C ALA A 126 -3.98 5.40 -4.55
N THR A 127 -4.13 4.44 -5.45
CA THR A 127 -4.78 3.17 -5.14
C THR A 127 -4.06 2.00 -5.80
N SER A 128 -4.35 0.79 -5.29
CA SER A 128 -3.94 -0.47 -5.90
C SER A 128 -5.18 -1.33 -6.14
N THR A 129 -5.27 -1.92 -7.33
CA THR A 129 -6.37 -2.80 -7.73
C THR A 129 -5.86 -4.10 -8.30
N ASN A 130 -6.67 -5.14 -8.23
CA ASN A 130 -6.42 -6.39 -8.95
C ASN A 130 -6.84 -6.33 -10.43
N GLY A 131 -7.42 -5.21 -10.87
CA GLY A 131 -7.74 -4.91 -12.27
C GLY A 131 -9.07 -5.48 -12.80
N HIS A 132 -9.76 -6.34 -12.05
CA HIS A 132 -10.97 -7.02 -12.53
C HIS A 132 -12.19 -6.10 -12.67
N TYR A 133 -12.21 -4.99 -11.94
CA TYR A 133 -13.31 -4.03 -11.95
C TYR A 133 -13.03 -2.78 -12.81
N LEU A 134 -11.97 -2.78 -13.60
CA LEU A 134 -11.69 -1.71 -14.57
C LEU A 134 -12.52 -1.89 -15.86
N THR A 135 -13.84 -1.98 -15.68
CA THR A 135 -14.80 -1.93 -16.82
C THR A 135 -14.61 -0.63 -17.60
N ASP A 136 -15.18 -0.52 -18.78
CA ASP A 136 -15.09 0.72 -19.57
C ASP A 136 -15.59 1.93 -18.78
N GLU A 137 -16.71 1.78 -18.06
CA GLU A 137 -17.29 2.83 -17.22
C GLU A 137 -16.40 3.16 -16.02
N ASN A 138 -15.97 2.17 -15.23
CA ASN A 138 -15.10 2.42 -14.08
C ASN A 138 -13.75 3.01 -14.48
N ALA A 139 -13.22 2.61 -15.64
CA ALA A 139 -12.00 3.19 -16.18
C ALA A 139 -12.17 4.68 -16.54
N ARG A 140 -13.31 5.04 -17.19
CA ARG A 140 -13.66 6.44 -17.43
C ARG A 140 -13.77 7.23 -16.14
N MET A 141 -14.59 6.73 -15.19
CA MET A 141 -14.80 7.38 -13.89
C MET A 141 -13.50 7.51 -13.08
N THR A 142 -12.58 6.55 -13.19
CA THR A 142 -11.27 6.61 -12.54
C THR A 142 -10.43 7.79 -13.07
N VAL A 143 -10.38 7.98 -14.38
CA VAL A 143 -9.68 9.13 -14.97
C VAL A 143 -10.36 10.44 -14.58
N GLU A 144 -11.69 10.50 -14.67
CA GLU A 144 -12.50 11.68 -14.31
C GLU A 144 -12.44 12.03 -12.82
N SER A 145 -12.17 11.03 -11.95
CA SER A 145 -12.00 11.28 -10.51
C SER A 145 -10.76 12.11 -10.17
N GLY A 146 -9.80 12.20 -11.10
CA GLY A 146 -8.53 12.86 -10.88
C GLY A 146 -7.55 12.07 -10.03
N LEU A 147 -7.75 10.73 -9.89
CA LEU A 147 -6.81 9.85 -9.21
C LEU A 147 -5.40 10.09 -9.74
N ASP A 148 -4.44 10.35 -8.85
CA ASP A 148 -3.08 10.69 -9.28
C ASP A 148 -2.26 9.45 -9.66
N ARG A 149 -2.46 8.31 -8.97
CA ARG A 149 -1.70 7.08 -9.21
C ARG A 149 -2.56 5.82 -9.11
N LEU A 150 -2.46 4.98 -10.14
CA LEU A 150 -3.12 3.67 -10.20
C LEU A 150 -2.08 2.55 -10.28
N ILE A 151 -2.10 1.66 -9.32
CA ILE A 151 -1.26 0.46 -9.26
C ILE A 151 -2.13 -0.72 -9.67
N ILE A 152 -1.78 -1.39 -10.77
CA ILE A 152 -2.47 -2.60 -11.22
C ILE A 152 -1.59 -3.80 -10.87
N SER A 153 -2.13 -4.72 -10.08
CA SER A 153 -1.41 -5.92 -9.66
C SER A 153 -1.40 -6.96 -10.77
N LEU A 154 -0.20 -7.28 -11.28
CA LEU A 154 0.03 -8.25 -12.34
C LEU A 154 1.10 -9.25 -11.91
N ASP A 155 0.70 -10.43 -11.45
CA ASP A 155 1.63 -11.41 -10.87
C ASP A 155 1.80 -12.67 -11.76
N GLY A 156 1.71 -12.48 -13.06
CA GLY A 156 1.93 -13.49 -14.11
C GLY A 156 1.62 -12.93 -15.49
N THR A 157 2.26 -13.46 -16.54
CA THR A 157 2.07 -13.06 -17.93
C THR A 157 1.24 -14.08 -18.72
N THR A 158 1.00 -15.24 -18.12
CA THR A 158 0.08 -16.29 -18.63
C THR A 158 -0.96 -16.61 -17.57
N GLN A 159 -2.16 -17.06 -17.99
CA GLN A 159 -3.25 -17.38 -17.06
C GLN A 159 -2.82 -18.42 -16.03
N ASP A 160 -2.11 -19.46 -16.45
CA ASP A 160 -1.69 -20.56 -15.58
C ASP A 160 -0.74 -20.09 -14.48
N VAL A 161 0.23 -19.23 -14.80
CA VAL A 161 1.16 -18.66 -13.81
C VAL A 161 0.46 -17.63 -12.93
N TYR A 162 -0.35 -16.75 -13.53
CA TYR A 162 -1.09 -15.72 -12.82
C TYR A 162 -2.00 -16.32 -11.74
N SER A 163 -2.76 -17.38 -12.08
CA SER A 163 -3.71 -18.01 -11.15
C SER A 163 -3.08 -18.77 -10.00
N GLN A 164 -1.79 -19.10 -10.06
CA GLN A 164 -1.09 -19.75 -8.95
C GLN A 164 -0.95 -18.81 -7.73
N TYR A 165 -0.87 -17.51 -7.95
CA TYR A 165 -0.89 -16.55 -6.85
C TYR A 165 -2.22 -15.79 -6.77
N ARG A 166 -2.77 -15.35 -7.90
CA ARG A 166 -4.04 -14.62 -7.99
C ARG A 166 -5.22 -15.59 -8.13
N VAL A 167 -5.38 -16.46 -7.12
CA VAL A 167 -6.41 -17.52 -7.12
C VAL A 167 -7.81 -16.93 -7.34
N GLY A 168 -8.52 -17.44 -8.34
CA GLY A 168 -9.82 -16.96 -8.78
C GLY A 168 -9.75 -15.74 -9.70
N GLY A 169 -8.56 -15.33 -10.11
CA GLY A 169 -8.36 -14.20 -11.01
C GLY A 169 -8.28 -14.64 -12.48
N GLU A 170 -8.70 -13.74 -13.35
CA GLU A 170 -8.71 -13.89 -14.80
C GLU A 170 -7.75 -12.84 -15.41
N LEU A 171 -6.63 -13.29 -15.99
CA LEU A 171 -5.62 -12.39 -16.57
C LEU A 171 -6.21 -11.54 -17.70
N GLU A 172 -7.10 -12.09 -18.51
CA GLU A 172 -7.79 -11.37 -19.59
C GLU A 172 -8.56 -10.15 -19.07
N LYS A 173 -9.24 -10.27 -17.92
CA LYS A 173 -9.92 -9.13 -17.28
C LYS A 173 -8.96 -8.04 -16.84
N VAL A 174 -7.79 -8.42 -16.34
CA VAL A 174 -6.75 -7.45 -15.94
C VAL A 174 -6.22 -6.72 -17.18
N MET A 175 -5.99 -7.45 -18.28
CA MET A 175 -5.48 -6.89 -19.54
C MET A 175 -6.50 -5.98 -20.21
N SER A 176 -7.76 -6.42 -20.31
CA SER A 176 -8.85 -5.60 -20.87
C SER A 176 -9.12 -4.36 -20.01
N GLY A 177 -9.11 -4.50 -18.67
CA GLY A 177 -9.23 -3.37 -17.75
C GLY A 177 -8.08 -2.38 -17.87
N THR A 178 -6.85 -2.86 -18.06
CA THR A 178 -5.68 -2.02 -18.34
C THR A 178 -5.84 -1.28 -19.67
N ALA A 179 -6.30 -1.94 -20.71
CA ALA A 179 -6.57 -1.30 -22.00
C ALA A 179 -7.64 -0.19 -21.87
N ASN A 180 -8.70 -0.44 -21.10
CA ASN A 180 -9.76 0.54 -20.84
C ASN A 180 -9.22 1.80 -20.19
N ILE A 181 -8.42 1.67 -19.10
CA ILE A 181 -7.90 2.86 -18.40
C ILE A 181 -6.92 3.66 -19.27
N VAL A 182 -6.05 2.98 -20.03
CA VAL A 182 -5.14 3.62 -20.99
C VAL A 182 -5.91 4.34 -22.11
N LYS A 183 -6.97 3.70 -22.64
CA LYS A 183 -7.88 4.29 -23.64
C LYS A 183 -8.50 5.59 -23.13
N TRP A 184 -9.11 5.55 -21.94
CA TRP A 184 -9.78 6.72 -21.38
C TRP A 184 -8.82 7.84 -20.99
N LYS A 185 -7.62 7.51 -20.45
CA LYS A 185 -6.56 8.49 -20.20
C LYS A 185 -6.19 9.25 -21.48
N LYS A 186 -6.03 8.54 -22.59
CA LYS A 186 -5.77 9.16 -23.92
C LYS A 186 -6.96 9.97 -24.42
N LYS A 187 -8.17 9.39 -24.37
CA LYS A 187 -9.40 10.05 -24.88
C LYS A 187 -9.71 11.37 -24.16
N LEU A 188 -9.46 11.43 -22.87
CA LEU A 188 -9.67 12.61 -22.03
C LEU A 188 -8.45 13.54 -21.99
N ASN A 189 -7.39 13.23 -22.73
CA ASN A 189 -6.11 13.96 -22.72
C ASN A 189 -5.59 14.21 -21.30
N SER A 190 -5.73 13.22 -20.41
CA SER A 190 -5.38 13.34 -18.99
C SER A 190 -3.95 12.89 -18.73
N ASN A 191 -3.22 13.66 -17.92
CA ASN A 191 -1.91 13.26 -17.41
C ASN A 191 -1.99 12.29 -16.22
N THR A 192 -3.18 12.13 -15.64
CA THR A 192 -3.46 11.24 -14.50
C THR A 192 -4.55 10.22 -14.84
N PRO A 193 -4.51 9.06 -14.17
CA PRO A 193 -3.50 8.59 -13.22
C PRO A 193 -2.16 8.21 -13.87
N TYR A 194 -1.07 8.28 -13.11
CA TYR A 194 0.16 7.55 -13.41
C TYR A 194 -0.11 6.05 -13.20
N ILE A 195 -0.03 5.26 -14.26
CA ILE A 195 -0.43 3.85 -14.26
C ILE A 195 0.81 2.97 -14.31
N PHE A 196 0.97 2.05 -13.38
CA PHE A 196 2.01 1.05 -13.50
C PHE A 196 1.57 -0.33 -13.00
N PHE A 197 2.17 -1.36 -13.58
CA PHE A 197 2.05 -2.71 -13.05
C PHE A 197 2.94 -2.88 -11.82
N GLN A 198 2.37 -3.45 -10.78
CA GLN A 198 3.13 -4.01 -9.67
C GLN A 198 3.18 -5.53 -9.84
N PHE A 199 4.39 -6.07 -9.96
CA PHE A 199 4.64 -7.49 -10.11
C PHE A 199 5.25 -8.03 -8.81
N LEU A 200 4.47 -8.81 -8.07
CA LEU A 200 4.94 -9.47 -6.87
C LEU A 200 5.67 -10.75 -7.27
N VAL A 201 6.98 -10.77 -7.03
CA VAL A 201 7.82 -11.90 -7.45
C VAL A 201 7.69 -13.04 -6.46
N VAL A 202 7.18 -14.15 -6.96
CA VAL A 202 7.03 -15.44 -6.27
C VAL A 202 7.64 -16.55 -7.12
N ARG A 203 7.91 -17.73 -6.55
CA ARG A 203 8.52 -18.85 -7.30
C ARG A 203 7.81 -19.19 -8.61
N PRO A 204 6.46 -19.25 -8.68
CA PRO A 204 5.77 -19.58 -9.92
C PRO A 204 6.03 -18.61 -11.08
N ASN A 205 6.32 -17.32 -10.78
CA ASN A 205 6.44 -16.29 -11.80
C ASN A 205 7.85 -15.67 -11.93
N GLU A 206 8.84 -16.14 -11.17
CA GLU A 206 10.19 -15.57 -11.18
C GLU A 206 10.88 -15.62 -12.55
N HIS A 207 10.47 -16.52 -13.43
CA HIS A 207 10.98 -16.65 -14.79
C HIS A 207 10.35 -15.64 -15.78
N GLN A 208 9.23 -14.97 -15.41
CA GLN A 208 8.47 -14.09 -16.30
C GLN A 208 8.82 -12.59 -16.21
N LEU A 209 9.89 -12.22 -15.51
CA LEU A 209 10.21 -10.80 -15.25
C LEU A 209 10.42 -9.98 -16.54
N MET A 210 11.15 -10.54 -17.51
CA MET A 210 11.40 -9.84 -18.78
C MET A 210 10.13 -9.74 -19.60
N GLU A 211 9.35 -10.82 -19.67
CA GLU A 211 8.08 -10.85 -20.37
C GLU A 211 7.06 -9.86 -19.78
N ALA A 212 6.99 -9.76 -18.43
CA ALA A 212 6.16 -8.78 -17.74
C ALA A 212 6.57 -7.34 -18.10
N LYS A 213 7.86 -7.07 -18.27
CA LYS A 213 8.36 -5.76 -18.70
C LYS A 213 7.93 -5.42 -20.13
N GLU A 214 8.04 -6.38 -21.05
CA GLU A 214 7.58 -6.18 -22.44
C GLU A 214 6.05 -6.03 -22.49
N LEU A 215 5.31 -6.79 -21.68
CA LEU A 215 3.85 -6.67 -21.58
C LEU A 215 3.45 -5.26 -21.08
N ALA A 216 4.15 -4.70 -20.09
CA ALA A 216 3.92 -3.33 -19.62
C ALA A 216 4.10 -2.29 -20.74
N LYS A 217 5.16 -2.42 -21.54
CA LYS A 217 5.37 -1.54 -22.72
C LYS A 217 4.24 -1.68 -23.75
N LYS A 218 3.86 -2.92 -24.06
CA LYS A 218 2.83 -3.22 -25.08
C LYS A 218 1.46 -2.68 -24.67
N THR A 219 1.12 -2.73 -23.39
CA THR A 219 -0.18 -2.23 -22.90
C THR A 219 -0.25 -0.72 -22.78
N GLY A 220 0.89 -0.02 -22.82
CA GLY A 220 0.96 1.43 -22.75
C GLY A 220 0.77 1.99 -21.35
N VAL A 221 1.00 1.19 -20.31
CA VAL A 221 1.13 1.69 -18.93
C VAL A 221 2.44 2.45 -18.77
N ASP A 222 2.50 3.35 -17.79
CA ASP A 222 3.64 4.23 -17.58
C ASP A 222 4.90 3.49 -17.03
N GLY A 223 4.74 2.22 -16.57
CA GLY A 223 5.86 1.40 -16.13
C GLY A 223 5.48 0.10 -15.43
N ILE A 224 6.49 -0.57 -14.89
CA ILE A 224 6.36 -1.75 -14.06
C ILE A 224 7.29 -1.66 -12.85
N ARG A 225 6.85 -2.13 -11.70
CA ARG A 225 7.66 -2.25 -10.48
C ARG A 225 7.59 -3.67 -9.95
N TYR A 226 8.75 -4.22 -9.63
CA TYR A 226 8.86 -5.55 -9.03
C TYR A 226 8.92 -5.42 -7.51
N LYS A 227 8.28 -6.34 -6.80
CA LYS A 227 8.33 -6.43 -5.34
C LYS A 227 8.61 -7.84 -4.89
N THR A 228 9.42 -7.99 -3.86
CA THR A 228 9.63 -9.27 -3.18
C THR A 228 8.39 -9.63 -2.36
N ALA A 229 7.99 -10.91 -2.43
CA ALA A 229 6.86 -11.40 -1.64
C ALA A 229 7.19 -11.42 -0.14
N GLN A 230 6.20 -11.03 0.67
CA GLN A 230 6.18 -11.31 2.10
C GLN A 230 5.37 -12.58 2.34
N ILE A 231 6.00 -13.59 2.88
CA ILE A 231 5.39 -14.89 3.17
C ILE A 231 5.19 -14.99 4.69
N TYR A 232 3.98 -15.25 5.16
CA TYR A 232 3.69 -15.29 6.60
C TYR A 232 4.44 -16.43 7.30
N ASN A 233 4.33 -17.63 6.79
CA ASN A 233 5.07 -18.78 7.28
C ASN A 233 6.33 -19.03 6.44
N TYR A 234 7.20 -18.01 6.36
CA TYR A 234 8.39 -18.09 5.52
C TYR A 234 9.37 -19.19 5.96
N ALA A 235 9.40 -19.55 7.24
CA ALA A 235 10.32 -20.58 7.72
C ALA A 235 10.10 -21.93 7.02
N ASN A 236 8.85 -22.28 6.74
CA ASN A 236 8.47 -23.55 6.12
C ASN A 236 8.03 -23.42 4.66
N ASP A 237 7.59 -22.22 4.24
CA ASP A 237 7.06 -21.91 2.90
C ASP A 237 6.09 -22.98 2.35
N PRO A 238 4.98 -23.26 3.04
CA PRO A 238 4.09 -24.38 2.70
C PRO A 238 3.44 -24.25 1.32
N ASN A 239 3.32 -23.02 0.80
CA ASN A 239 2.77 -22.74 -0.52
C ASN A 239 3.85 -22.65 -1.61
N HIS A 240 5.10 -22.91 -1.29
CA HIS A 240 6.25 -22.85 -2.20
C HIS A 240 6.33 -21.55 -2.99
N LEU A 241 6.12 -20.41 -2.32
CA LEU A 241 6.08 -19.08 -2.94
C LEU A 241 7.43 -18.35 -2.92
N ILE A 242 8.38 -18.78 -2.07
CA ILE A 242 9.71 -18.17 -2.00
C ILE A 242 10.46 -18.45 -3.30
N PRO A 243 10.91 -17.41 -4.04
CA PRO A 243 11.70 -17.57 -5.26
C PRO A 243 12.93 -18.45 -5.04
N GLN A 244 13.25 -19.31 -6.00
CA GLN A 244 14.47 -20.11 -6.00
C GLN A 244 15.70 -19.23 -6.21
N HIS A 245 15.55 -18.23 -7.06
CA HIS A 245 16.62 -17.26 -7.30
C HIS A 245 16.79 -16.36 -6.08
N THR A 246 17.88 -16.58 -5.34
CA THR A 246 18.09 -15.91 -4.04
C THR A 246 18.06 -14.38 -4.11
N THR A 247 18.51 -13.75 -5.21
CA THR A 247 18.48 -12.30 -5.38
C THR A 247 17.07 -11.73 -5.40
N LEU A 248 16.07 -12.51 -5.85
CA LEU A 248 14.67 -12.12 -5.99
C LEU A 248 13.87 -12.30 -4.68
N SER A 249 14.49 -12.89 -3.66
CA SER A 249 13.85 -13.19 -2.38
C SER A 249 14.40 -12.33 -1.25
N ARG A 250 13.55 -11.99 -0.28
CA ARG A 250 13.96 -11.41 1.01
C ARG A 250 14.42 -12.47 2.03
N TYR A 251 14.27 -13.75 1.68
CA TYR A 251 14.64 -14.88 2.51
C TYR A 251 15.82 -15.63 1.95
N ARG A 252 16.58 -16.28 2.82
CA ARG A 252 17.63 -17.25 2.46
C ARG A 252 17.33 -18.61 3.06
N LYS A 253 17.64 -19.66 2.32
CA LYS A 253 17.48 -21.03 2.78
C LYS A 253 18.63 -21.41 3.70
N LYS A 254 18.34 -22.04 4.83
CA LYS A 254 19.30 -22.59 5.77
C LYS A 254 19.67 -24.03 5.39
N THR A 255 20.70 -24.57 6.06
CA THR A 255 21.18 -25.94 5.87
C THR A 255 20.15 -27.01 6.26
N ASP A 256 19.26 -26.69 7.22
CA ASP A 256 18.17 -27.54 7.64
C ASP A 256 16.93 -27.51 6.71
N GLY A 257 17.03 -26.74 5.61
CA GLY A 257 15.95 -26.59 4.64
C GLY A 257 14.94 -25.49 4.96
N SER A 258 14.92 -24.95 6.16
CA SER A 258 14.06 -23.81 6.55
C SER A 258 14.56 -22.48 5.96
N TYR A 259 13.75 -21.42 6.08
CA TYR A 259 14.14 -20.10 5.59
C TYR A 259 14.24 -19.09 6.74
N GLU A 260 15.11 -18.11 6.57
CA GLU A 260 15.25 -16.95 7.45
C GLU A 260 15.30 -15.64 6.67
N SER A 261 15.02 -14.52 7.32
CA SER A 261 15.16 -13.18 6.69
C SER A 261 16.61 -12.86 6.41
N LYS A 262 16.93 -12.34 5.21
CA LYS A 262 18.30 -12.00 4.81
C LYS A 262 18.90 -10.84 5.56
N ASN A 263 18.07 -9.87 5.90
CA ASN A 263 18.55 -8.58 6.37
C ASN A 263 18.19 -8.37 7.83
N PRO A 264 19.14 -7.96 8.66
CA PRO A 264 18.88 -7.66 10.06
C PRO A 264 17.95 -6.46 10.18
N MET A 265 16.97 -6.57 11.06
CA MET A 265 16.03 -5.51 11.34
C MET A 265 16.66 -4.47 12.25
N GLN A 266 16.57 -3.21 11.86
CA GLN A 266 17.03 -2.09 12.70
C GLN A 266 15.91 -1.59 13.61
N ASN A 267 16.24 -1.12 14.82
CA ASN A 267 15.30 -0.62 15.81
C ASN A 267 14.85 0.82 15.50
N HIS A 268 14.26 1.00 14.32
CA HIS A 268 13.56 2.23 13.90
C HIS A 268 12.61 1.91 12.75
N CYS A 269 11.62 2.78 12.52
CA CYS A 269 10.65 2.62 11.44
C CYS A 269 10.14 4.00 11.02
N TRP A 270 10.50 4.46 9.79
CA TRP A 270 10.02 5.73 9.26
C TRP A 270 8.49 5.74 9.10
N ARG A 271 7.90 4.64 8.63
CA ARG A 271 6.45 4.50 8.40
C ARG A 271 5.62 4.85 9.64
N LEU A 272 6.08 4.48 10.83
CA LEU A 272 5.38 4.76 12.09
C LEU A 272 5.31 6.26 12.43
N TRP A 273 6.16 7.09 11.83
CA TRP A 273 6.17 8.54 12.02
C TRP A 273 5.32 9.29 11.00
N HIS A 274 5.04 8.69 9.82
CA HIS A 274 4.44 9.44 8.74
C HIS A 274 3.22 8.80 8.07
N SER A 275 2.94 7.48 8.26
CA SER A 275 1.96 6.76 7.43
C SER A 275 1.18 5.69 8.20
N PRO A 276 0.28 6.09 9.10
CA PRO A 276 -0.68 5.19 9.73
C PRO A 276 -1.75 4.72 8.75
N VAL A 277 -2.57 3.76 9.20
CA VAL A 277 -3.72 3.28 8.47
C VAL A 277 -5.00 3.55 9.27
N ILE A 278 -6.06 3.91 8.58
CA ILE A 278 -7.42 4.03 9.10
C ILE A 278 -8.24 2.92 8.43
N THR A 279 -8.80 2.04 9.25
CA THR A 279 -9.66 0.96 8.79
C THR A 279 -11.04 1.49 8.37
N TRP A 280 -11.81 0.68 7.65
CA TRP A 280 -13.14 1.04 7.17
C TRP A 280 -14.11 1.47 8.29
N ASP A 281 -13.94 0.96 9.51
CA ASP A 281 -14.75 1.25 10.71
C ASP A 281 -14.16 2.30 11.63
N GLY A 282 -13.04 2.95 11.22
CA GLY A 282 -12.46 4.10 11.92
C GLY A 282 -11.36 3.77 12.94
N LEU A 283 -10.89 2.53 13.02
CA LEU A 283 -9.76 2.21 13.87
C LEU A 283 -8.47 2.77 13.26
N VAL A 284 -7.62 3.36 14.10
CA VAL A 284 -6.28 3.77 13.70
C VAL A 284 -5.29 2.68 14.09
N VAL A 285 -4.52 2.19 13.09
CA VAL A 285 -3.48 1.19 13.29
C VAL A 285 -2.12 1.74 12.87
N PRO A 286 -1.00 1.24 13.43
CA PRO A 286 0.31 1.87 13.29
C PRO A 286 0.85 1.84 11.86
N CYS A 287 0.53 0.81 11.09
CA CYS A 287 1.00 0.65 9.70
C CYS A 287 0.25 -0.45 8.95
N CYS A 288 0.57 -0.60 7.65
CA CYS A 288 -0.06 -1.59 6.77
C CYS A 288 0.31 -3.06 7.07
N PHE A 289 1.17 -3.35 8.03
CA PHE A 289 1.48 -4.72 8.47
C PHE A 289 0.52 -5.22 9.56
N ASP A 290 -0.19 -4.32 10.25
CA ASP A 290 -1.23 -4.68 11.22
C ASP A 290 -2.57 -4.94 10.53
N LYS A 291 -2.61 -5.94 9.65
CA LYS A 291 -3.74 -6.21 8.76
C LYS A 291 -5.02 -6.59 9.48
N ASP A 292 -4.90 -7.12 10.69
CA ASP A 292 -6.04 -7.55 11.53
C ASP A 292 -6.37 -6.56 12.66
N ALA A 293 -5.74 -5.37 12.65
CA ALA A 293 -5.93 -4.31 13.63
C ALA A 293 -5.72 -4.77 15.10
N LYS A 294 -4.67 -5.57 15.32
CA LYS A 294 -4.31 -6.06 16.67
C LYS A 294 -3.68 -4.98 17.54
N HIS A 295 -2.94 -4.06 16.92
CA HIS A 295 -2.30 -2.93 17.59
C HIS A 295 -3.09 -1.64 17.36
N ARG A 296 -4.29 -1.57 17.95
CA ARG A 296 -5.18 -0.41 17.80
C ARG A 296 -4.59 0.79 18.53
N MET A 297 -4.33 1.87 17.80
CA MET A 297 -3.84 3.13 18.36
C MET A 297 -4.98 4.01 18.84
N GLY A 298 -6.22 3.79 18.40
CA GLY A 298 -7.42 4.49 18.82
C GLY A 298 -8.58 4.26 17.84
N ASP A 299 -9.73 4.85 18.18
CA ASP A 299 -10.97 4.78 17.41
C ASP A 299 -11.46 6.20 17.12
N LEU A 300 -11.58 6.54 15.85
CA LEU A 300 -11.99 7.86 15.36
C LEU A 300 -13.48 8.16 15.59
N LYS A 301 -14.27 7.17 16.00
CA LYS A 301 -15.65 7.39 16.48
C LYS A 301 -15.67 8.07 17.84
N ASN A 302 -14.60 7.94 18.62
CA ASN A 302 -14.53 8.40 20.00
C ASN A 302 -13.58 9.58 20.21
N LYS A 303 -12.57 9.74 19.34
CA LYS A 303 -11.52 10.75 19.48
C LYS A 303 -11.13 11.33 18.13
N SER A 304 -10.67 12.56 18.09
CA SER A 304 -10.08 13.15 16.89
C SER A 304 -8.77 12.44 16.53
N PHE A 305 -8.39 12.51 15.26
CA PHE A 305 -7.12 11.93 14.82
C PHE A 305 -5.91 12.54 15.53
N LYS A 306 -5.93 13.85 15.81
CA LYS A 306 -4.82 14.55 16.51
C LYS A 306 -4.65 14.07 17.94
N GLU A 307 -5.74 13.77 18.63
CA GLU A 307 -5.69 13.19 19.99
C GLU A 307 -5.10 11.79 19.95
N ILE A 308 -5.59 10.91 19.05
CA ILE A 308 -5.06 9.55 18.89
C ILE A 308 -3.57 9.57 18.55
N TRP A 309 -3.13 10.46 17.67
CA TRP A 309 -1.74 10.54 17.23
C TRP A 309 -0.74 10.87 18.34
N LYS A 310 -1.20 11.60 19.37
CA LYS A 310 -0.39 12.07 20.49
C LYS A 310 -0.56 11.26 21.78
N GLN A 311 -1.51 10.33 21.82
CA GLN A 311 -1.83 9.60 23.04
C GLN A 311 -0.76 8.57 23.44
N PRO A 312 -0.76 8.11 24.70
CA PRO A 312 0.26 7.21 25.26
C PRO A 312 0.47 5.94 24.46
N GLU A 313 -0.59 5.32 23.93
CA GLU A 313 -0.55 4.07 23.16
C GLU A 313 0.36 4.20 21.92
N TYR A 314 0.27 5.32 21.20
CA TYR A 314 1.13 5.60 20.07
C TYR A 314 2.60 5.84 20.49
N LEU A 315 2.81 6.58 21.57
CA LEU A 315 4.15 6.84 22.12
C LEU A 315 4.81 5.55 22.62
N ASP A 316 4.04 4.69 23.27
CA ASP A 316 4.53 3.40 23.76
C ASP A 316 4.89 2.45 22.62
N PHE A 317 4.08 2.42 21.56
CA PHE A 317 4.40 1.62 20.39
C PHE A 317 5.70 2.11 19.71
N ARG A 318 5.89 3.44 19.59
CA ARG A 318 7.16 4.03 19.10
C ARG A 318 8.34 3.66 20.01
N ARG A 319 8.15 3.68 21.32
CA ARG A 319 9.17 3.29 22.30
C ARG A 319 9.57 1.82 22.13
N LYS A 320 8.60 0.92 21.97
CA LYS A 320 8.85 -0.51 21.69
C LYS A 320 9.66 -0.70 20.40
N ILE A 321 9.31 -0.04 19.31
CA ILE A 321 10.07 -0.07 18.04
C ILE A 321 11.54 0.36 18.27
N LEU A 322 11.79 1.44 19.03
CA LEU A 322 13.14 1.95 19.26
C LEU A 322 13.99 1.05 20.17
N LYS A 323 13.37 0.19 20.98
CA LYS A 323 14.05 -0.76 21.86
C LYS A 323 14.31 -2.11 21.17
N GLY A 324 13.29 -2.75 20.62
CA GLY A 324 13.34 -4.11 20.09
C GLY A 324 12.29 -4.37 19.04
N ARG A 325 12.45 -3.82 17.83
CA ARG A 325 11.48 -3.92 16.75
C ARG A 325 11.19 -5.38 16.36
N ALA A 326 12.20 -6.25 16.40
CA ALA A 326 12.07 -7.65 16.01
C ALA A 326 11.15 -8.46 16.95
N GLU A 327 10.91 -7.97 18.18
CA GLU A 327 10.04 -8.60 19.19
C GLU A 327 8.55 -8.32 18.95
N ILE A 328 8.23 -7.39 18.03
CA ILE A 328 6.85 -7.02 17.72
C ILE A 328 6.39 -7.92 16.57
N ASP A 329 5.30 -8.64 16.76
CA ASP A 329 4.77 -9.66 15.83
C ASP A 329 4.61 -9.13 14.39
N ILE A 330 3.95 -7.98 14.22
CA ILE A 330 3.75 -7.36 12.89
C ILE A 330 5.05 -6.82 12.27
N CYS A 331 6.11 -6.66 13.06
CA CYS A 331 7.40 -6.18 12.60
C CYS A 331 8.38 -7.30 12.26
N ALA A 332 8.25 -8.47 12.87
CA ALA A 332 9.21 -9.58 12.75
C ALA A 332 9.52 -10.00 11.30
N ASN A 333 8.55 -9.87 10.40
CA ASN A 333 8.69 -10.18 8.96
C ASN A 333 8.52 -8.92 8.08
N CYS A 334 8.80 -7.73 8.61
CA CYS A 334 8.62 -6.48 7.89
C CYS A 334 9.89 -6.06 7.14
N SER A 335 9.75 -5.62 5.88
CA SER A 335 10.86 -5.14 5.05
C SER A 335 11.10 -3.62 5.14
N GLU A 336 10.28 -2.88 5.88
CA GLU A 336 10.42 -1.43 5.96
C GLU A 336 11.77 -1.02 6.58
N GLY A 337 12.53 -0.21 5.83
CA GLY A 337 13.88 0.21 6.23
C GLY A 337 14.97 -0.86 6.08
N VAL A 338 14.66 -1.96 5.41
CA VAL A 338 15.61 -3.04 5.08
C VAL A 338 15.80 -3.06 3.57
N LYS A 339 17.02 -3.22 3.08
CA LYS A 339 17.26 -3.37 1.63
C LYS A 339 16.67 -4.69 1.15
N VAL A 340 15.72 -4.61 0.23
CA VAL A 340 15.17 -5.75 -0.50
C VAL A 340 15.24 -5.49 -2.00
N TRP A 341 15.29 -6.55 -2.80
CA TRP A 341 15.28 -6.42 -4.26
C TRP A 341 13.91 -5.89 -4.73
N GLY A 342 13.94 -5.00 -5.71
CA GLY A 342 12.73 -4.47 -6.35
C GLY A 342 12.09 -3.25 -5.68
N ASP A 343 12.49 -2.89 -4.46
CA ASP A 343 11.96 -1.70 -3.75
C ASP A 343 12.70 -0.42 -4.11
#